data_a1a47d52c2b5e7aa6ee4c73c4a7fe7d0
#
_entry.id   a1a47d52c2b5e7aa6ee4c73c4a7fe7d0
#
_cell.length_a   1.000
_cell.length_b   1.000
_cell.length_c   1.000
_cell.angle_alpha   90.00
_cell.angle_beta   90.00
_cell.angle_gamma   90.00
#
_symmetry.space_group_name_H-M   'P 1'
#
loop_
_entity.id
_entity.type
_entity.pdbx_description
1 polymer ?
#
loop_
_entity_poly.entity_id
_entity_poly.type
_entity_poly.pdbx_seq_one_letter_code
_entity_poly.pdbx_strand_id
1 'polypeptide(L)'
;MKKALLSLVLSLPFAAQAAPPSTFTAAKVMAKQKVYFDQSSSAQGELYCGCHWTWAGKSGGRIDFSSCGYQTRTQQKRAERIEWEHIVPAWIFGHQRQCWQNGGRKNCVADDPVFRAMEADLYNLYPSVGEVNGDRSNYQYGMVTGIAPQYGQCKTKVDFASRTAEPRDEVKGLTARTTFYMYDRYNLSMSRQQQQLLMAWDKQYPVTSWEKERDKRIATVMGHHNPFVTGDRKWTVGYKPVGDGLVSSIPARSSMPVKAPATSSSVSSGTIIGNKNSHAYHLPQGCPSYDTVAAKNQVSFSSEAEAQAAGYRKAGNCK
;
A
#
# COMPACT_ATOMS: atom_id res chain seq x y z
N MET A 1 43.59 16.52 -49.50
CA MET A 1 42.22 15.97 -49.35
C MET A 1 42.09 15.54 -47.91
N LYS A 2 41.44 16.38 -47.07
CA LYS A 2 41.20 16.11 -45.63
C LYS A 2 39.85 15.39 -45.48
N LYS A 3 39.88 14.14 -45.01
CA LYS A 3 38.65 13.37 -44.71
C LYS A 3 38.18 13.79 -43.32
N ALA A 4 37.01 14.40 -43.23
CA ALA A 4 36.32 14.69 -41.99
C ALA A 4 35.57 13.41 -41.54
N LEU A 5 35.93 12.85 -40.37
CA LEU A 5 35.15 11.82 -39.71
C LEU A 5 33.99 12.49 -38.99
N LEU A 6 32.79 12.17 -39.40
CA LEU A 6 31.54 12.58 -38.72
C LEU A 6 31.28 11.52 -37.64
N SER A 7 31.47 11.89 -36.37
CA SER A 7 31.11 11.05 -35.23
C SER A 7 29.63 11.16 -34.97
N LEU A 8 28.88 10.09 -35.25
CA LEU A 8 27.46 9.96 -34.93
C LEU A 8 27.33 9.64 -33.44
N VAL A 9 26.93 10.62 -32.63
CA VAL A 9 26.61 10.41 -31.22
C VAL A 9 25.22 9.78 -31.15
N LEU A 10 25.13 8.48 -30.88
CA LEU A 10 23.89 7.77 -30.57
C LEU A 10 23.44 8.19 -29.15
N SER A 11 22.46 9.07 -29.03
CA SER A 11 21.78 9.33 -27.78
C SER A 11 20.82 8.16 -27.47
N LEU A 12 21.23 7.28 -26.59
CA LEU A 12 20.36 6.27 -26.02
C LEU A 12 19.25 6.97 -25.16
N PRO A 13 17.96 6.66 -25.38
CA PRO A 13 16.92 7.19 -24.51
C PRO A 13 17.12 6.61 -23.09
N PHE A 14 17.36 7.47 -22.11
CA PHE A 14 17.26 7.09 -20.71
C PHE A 14 15.80 6.69 -20.44
N ALA A 15 15.51 5.41 -20.28
CA ALA A 15 14.26 4.94 -19.74
C ALA A 15 14.14 5.51 -18.32
N ALA A 16 13.16 6.38 -18.10
CA ALA A 16 12.86 6.90 -16.77
C ALA A 16 12.50 5.71 -15.87
N GLN A 17 13.38 5.38 -14.92
CA GLN A 17 13.18 4.28 -14.01
C GLN A 17 12.05 4.63 -13.04
N ALA A 18 11.08 3.72 -12.84
CA ALA A 18 10.04 3.87 -11.85
C ALA A 18 10.67 4.09 -10.46
N ALA A 19 10.16 5.10 -9.74
CA ALA A 19 10.63 5.47 -8.42
C ALA A 19 9.43 5.57 -7.44
N PRO A 20 8.97 4.44 -6.88
CA PRO A 20 7.88 4.44 -5.91
C PRO A 20 8.19 5.36 -4.73
N PRO A 21 7.17 6.05 -4.18
CA PRO A 21 7.38 6.92 -3.03
C PRO A 21 7.78 6.11 -1.79
N SER A 22 8.77 6.59 -1.05
CA SER A 22 9.30 5.90 0.14
C SER A 22 8.53 6.24 1.43
N THR A 23 7.66 7.25 1.40
CA THR A 23 6.88 7.71 2.56
C THR A 23 5.48 8.14 2.14
N PHE A 24 4.52 8.06 3.06
CA PHE A 24 3.18 8.58 2.83
C PHE A 24 3.16 10.06 2.45
N THR A 25 4.03 10.87 3.04
CA THR A 25 4.14 12.29 2.68
C THR A 25 4.60 12.49 1.24
N ALA A 26 5.58 11.75 0.77
CA ALA A 26 6.02 11.76 -0.62
C ALA A 26 4.92 11.24 -1.56
N ALA A 27 4.24 10.15 -1.17
CA ALA A 27 3.14 9.56 -1.93
C ALA A 27 2.00 10.55 -2.19
N LYS A 28 1.59 11.33 -1.18
CA LYS A 28 0.56 12.37 -1.34
C LYS A 28 0.94 13.43 -2.37
N VAL A 29 2.20 13.86 -2.37
CA VAL A 29 2.70 14.86 -3.33
C VAL A 29 2.74 14.26 -4.74
N MET A 30 3.25 13.04 -4.88
CA MET A 30 3.28 12.33 -6.17
C MET A 30 1.88 12.05 -6.70
N ALA A 31 0.96 11.60 -5.85
CA ALA A 31 -0.43 11.38 -6.23
C ALA A 31 -1.07 12.66 -6.79
N LYS A 32 -0.93 13.80 -6.10
CA LYS A 32 -1.38 15.10 -6.62
C LYS A 32 -0.75 15.42 -7.97
N GLN A 33 0.58 15.34 -8.08
CA GLN A 33 1.32 15.85 -9.24
C GLN A 33 1.29 14.94 -10.46
N LYS A 34 1.18 13.63 -10.27
CA LYS A 34 1.33 12.64 -11.33
C LYS A 34 0.03 11.90 -11.67
N VAL A 35 -0.90 11.80 -10.71
CA VAL A 35 -2.12 10.99 -10.87
C VAL A 35 -3.36 11.87 -10.99
N TYR A 36 -3.56 12.82 -10.07
CA TYR A 36 -4.80 13.58 -9.91
C TYR A 36 -4.69 15.06 -10.29
N PHE A 37 -3.61 15.50 -10.93
CA PHE A 37 -3.32 16.91 -11.21
C PHE A 37 -4.44 17.64 -11.97
N ASP A 38 -5.16 16.95 -12.83
CA ASP A 38 -6.25 17.43 -13.66
C ASP A 38 -7.66 16.96 -13.23
N GLN A 39 -7.75 16.30 -12.05
CA GLN A 39 -8.99 15.65 -11.63
C GLN A 39 -9.86 16.49 -10.69
N SER A 40 -9.40 17.67 -10.30
CA SER A 40 -10.08 18.49 -9.29
C SER A 40 -11.46 19.00 -9.67
N SER A 41 -11.77 19.04 -10.96
CA SER A 41 -13.10 19.39 -11.51
C SER A 41 -13.63 18.35 -12.49
N SER A 42 -13.12 17.12 -12.45
CA SER A 42 -13.59 16.04 -13.31
C SER A 42 -14.96 15.53 -12.86
N ALA A 43 -15.70 14.94 -13.80
CA ALA A 43 -17.01 14.32 -13.51
C ALA A 43 -16.90 13.17 -12.47
N GLN A 44 -15.74 12.58 -12.28
CA GLN A 44 -15.49 11.55 -11.28
C GLN A 44 -15.48 12.12 -9.85
N GLY A 45 -14.93 13.33 -9.66
CA GLY A 45 -14.77 13.97 -8.37
C GLY A 45 -13.92 13.18 -7.37
N GLU A 46 -13.97 13.58 -6.10
CA GLU A 46 -13.30 12.84 -5.03
C GLU A 46 -14.03 11.52 -4.71
N LEU A 47 -13.40 10.64 -3.92
CA LEU A 47 -13.80 9.25 -3.74
C LEU A 47 -15.25 9.09 -3.25
N TYR A 48 -15.58 9.71 -2.12
CA TYR A 48 -16.80 9.35 -1.38
C TYR A 48 -18.05 10.06 -1.85
N CYS A 49 -17.94 11.32 -2.25
CA CYS A 49 -19.11 12.14 -2.57
C CYS A 49 -19.13 12.63 -4.02
N GLY A 50 -18.02 12.48 -4.74
CA GLY A 50 -17.89 13.00 -6.10
C GLY A 50 -17.75 14.53 -6.17
N CYS A 51 -17.41 15.18 -5.05
CA CYS A 51 -17.25 16.62 -5.02
C CYS A 51 -16.02 17.06 -5.82
N HIS A 52 -16.10 18.25 -6.42
CA HIS A 52 -14.93 18.96 -6.94
C HIS A 52 -14.12 19.56 -5.79
N TRP A 53 -12.88 19.96 -6.10
CA TRP A 53 -12.02 20.64 -5.13
C TRP A 53 -11.05 21.58 -5.84
N THR A 54 -10.42 22.45 -5.10
CA THR A 54 -9.27 23.23 -5.55
C THR A 54 -8.03 22.78 -4.77
N TRP A 55 -6.92 22.61 -5.49
CA TRP A 55 -5.66 22.22 -4.84
C TRP A 55 -5.09 23.34 -3.96
N ALA A 56 -4.57 22.99 -2.77
CA ALA A 56 -3.91 23.88 -1.85
C ALA A 56 -2.61 23.27 -1.31
N GLY A 57 -1.58 24.09 -1.15
CA GLY A 57 -0.28 23.62 -0.65
C GLY A 57 0.33 22.47 -1.46
N LYS A 58 1.20 21.69 -0.81
CA LYS A 58 1.95 20.61 -1.48
C LYS A 58 1.07 19.43 -1.91
N SER A 59 0.09 19.05 -1.10
CA SER A 59 -0.75 17.87 -1.36
C SER A 59 -2.17 17.96 -0.78
N GLY A 60 -2.60 19.14 -0.32
CA GLY A 60 -3.93 19.40 0.19
C GLY A 60 -4.86 20.00 -0.86
N GLY A 61 -6.11 20.23 -0.48
CA GLY A 61 -7.11 20.90 -1.29
C GLY A 61 -8.29 21.36 -0.45
N ARG A 62 -9.18 22.15 -1.04
CA ARG A 62 -10.45 22.59 -0.47
C ARG A 62 -11.59 22.04 -1.29
N ILE A 63 -12.56 21.44 -0.62
CA ILE A 63 -13.76 20.86 -1.23
C ILE A 63 -14.71 21.98 -1.66
N ASP A 64 -15.28 21.82 -2.84
CA ASP A 64 -16.42 22.61 -3.33
C ASP A 64 -17.72 21.83 -3.03
N PHE A 65 -18.37 22.20 -1.92
CA PHE A 65 -19.61 21.55 -1.47
C PHE A 65 -20.75 21.71 -2.47
N SER A 66 -20.78 22.82 -3.20
CA SER A 66 -21.84 23.11 -4.15
C SER A 66 -21.83 22.17 -5.35
N SER A 67 -20.65 21.68 -5.72
CA SER A 67 -20.46 20.79 -6.89
C SER A 67 -21.12 19.41 -6.72
N CYS A 68 -21.41 19.00 -5.49
CA CYS A 68 -21.95 17.67 -5.17
C CYS A 68 -23.11 17.68 -4.16
N GLY A 69 -23.57 18.86 -3.74
CA GLY A 69 -24.62 18.99 -2.73
C GLY A 69 -24.25 18.44 -1.36
N TYR A 70 -22.96 18.45 -1.03
CA TYR A 70 -22.43 18.00 0.27
C TYR A 70 -22.92 18.89 1.41
N GLN A 71 -23.32 18.28 2.51
CA GLN A 71 -23.63 18.95 3.78
C GLN A 71 -22.80 18.35 4.89
N THR A 72 -22.15 19.20 5.67
CA THR A 72 -21.37 18.77 6.83
C THR A 72 -22.25 18.12 7.88
N ARG A 73 -21.84 16.95 8.37
CA ARG A 73 -22.49 16.26 9.47
C ARG A 73 -22.14 16.87 10.83
N THR A 74 -20.84 16.96 11.16
CA THR A 74 -20.38 17.43 12.48
C THR A 74 -18.98 18.11 12.46
N GLN A 75 -18.15 17.85 11.46
CA GLN A 75 -16.74 18.26 11.47
C GLN A 75 -16.42 19.23 10.34
N GLN A 76 -16.99 20.45 10.37
CA GLN A 76 -16.87 21.47 9.34
C GLN A 76 -15.42 21.67 8.85
N LYS A 77 -14.47 21.93 9.75
CA LYS A 77 -13.05 22.14 9.39
C LYS A 77 -12.41 20.97 8.68
N ARG A 78 -12.92 19.77 8.92
CA ARG A 78 -12.45 18.56 8.28
C ARG A 78 -13.14 18.32 6.94
N ALA A 79 -14.45 18.61 6.87
CA ALA A 79 -15.24 18.54 5.65
C ALA A 79 -14.67 19.46 4.54
N GLU A 80 -14.24 20.66 4.88
CA GLU A 80 -13.73 21.68 3.95
C GLU A 80 -12.43 21.28 3.23
N ARG A 81 -11.73 20.23 3.66
CA ARG A 81 -10.41 19.89 3.11
C ARG A 81 -10.38 18.53 2.44
N ILE A 82 -9.53 18.41 1.41
CA ILE A 82 -9.10 17.12 0.90
C ILE A 82 -8.23 16.42 1.95
N GLU A 83 -8.57 15.17 2.23
CA GLU A 83 -7.69 14.20 2.87
C GLU A 83 -7.40 13.05 1.89
N TRP A 84 -6.23 12.44 2.05
CA TRP A 84 -5.86 11.26 1.26
C TRP A 84 -6.36 10.02 1.96
N GLU A 85 -7.35 9.41 1.35
CA GLU A 85 -7.93 8.16 1.81
C GLU A 85 -7.01 6.99 1.48
N HIS A 86 -6.79 6.12 2.46
CA HIS A 86 -6.33 4.76 2.24
C HIS A 86 -7.55 3.86 2.04
N ILE A 87 -7.85 3.45 0.82
CA ILE A 87 -9.00 2.57 0.50
C ILE A 87 -8.95 1.32 1.38
N VAL A 88 -7.78 0.67 1.49
CA VAL A 88 -7.49 -0.29 2.54
C VAL A 88 -6.82 0.44 3.70
N PRO A 89 -7.47 0.61 4.86
CA PRO A 89 -6.95 1.40 5.98
C PRO A 89 -5.60 0.94 6.49
N ALA A 90 -4.77 1.91 6.91
CA ALA A 90 -3.48 1.61 7.54
C ALA A 90 -3.61 0.70 8.76
N TRP A 91 -4.74 0.78 9.48
CA TRP A 91 -5.06 -0.14 10.57
C TRP A 91 -5.16 -1.59 10.09
N ILE A 92 -5.86 -1.84 8.96
CA ILE A 92 -6.09 -3.19 8.43
C ILE A 92 -4.78 -3.89 8.08
N PHE A 93 -3.91 -3.23 7.30
CA PHE A 93 -2.64 -3.85 6.93
C PHE A 93 -1.59 -3.78 8.05
N GLY A 94 -1.67 -2.75 8.91
CA GLY A 94 -0.77 -2.61 10.05
C GLY A 94 -0.98 -3.70 11.10
N HIS A 95 -2.21 -4.01 11.45
CA HIS A 95 -2.54 -5.05 12.45
C HIS A 95 -2.05 -6.45 12.07
N GLN A 96 -1.83 -6.70 10.80
CA GLN A 96 -1.28 -7.96 10.31
C GLN A 96 0.26 -8.01 10.38
N ARG A 97 0.90 -6.97 10.96
CA ARG A 97 2.37 -6.87 11.08
C ARG A 97 2.82 -6.76 12.54
N GLN A 98 3.96 -7.37 12.83
CA GLN A 98 4.53 -7.39 14.19
C GLN A 98 4.82 -5.97 14.72
N CYS A 99 5.25 -5.04 13.86
CA CYS A 99 5.54 -3.67 14.25
C CYS A 99 4.35 -2.95 14.90
N TRP A 100 3.10 -3.34 14.54
CA TRP A 100 1.89 -2.72 15.09
C TRP A 100 1.69 -3.03 16.57
N GLN A 101 2.09 -4.21 17.01
CA GLN A 101 1.97 -4.65 18.40
C GLN A 101 2.84 -3.82 19.36
N ASN A 102 3.90 -3.21 18.85
CA ASN A 102 4.92 -2.50 19.65
C ASN A 102 4.78 -0.96 19.58
N GLY A 103 3.61 -0.42 19.34
CA GLY A 103 3.40 1.04 19.28
C GLY A 103 2.60 1.53 18.07
N GLY A 104 1.89 0.63 17.38
CA GLY A 104 0.96 0.93 16.31
C GLY A 104 1.61 1.56 15.09
N ARG A 105 0.85 2.45 14.42
CA ARG A 105 1.28 3.11 13.18
C ARG A 105 2.63 3.79 13.28
N LYS A 106 2.89 4.50 14.39
CA LYS A 106 4.15 5.24 14.58
C LYS A 106 5.36 4.31 14.57
N ASN A 107 5.27 3.19 15.28
CA ASN A 107 6.33 2.19 15.30
C ASN A 107 6.52 1.54 13.92
N CYS A 108 5.42 1.17 13.24
CA CYS A 108 5.52 0.58 11.91
C CYS A 108 6.17 1.54 10.90
N VAL A 109 5.87 2.83 10.95
CA VAL A 109 6.53 3.83 10.10
C VAL A 109 8.03 3.92 10.37
N ALA A 110 8.45 3.79 11.64
CA ALA A 110 9.87 3.82 12.01
C ALA A 110 10.61 2.56 11.55
N ASP A 111 10.05 1.38 11.84
CA ASP A 111 10.81 0.15 11.87
C ASP A 111 10.47 -0.84 10.74
N ASP A 112 9.34 -0.66 10.03
CA ASP A 112 8.88 -1.64 9.05
C ASP A 112 8.85 -1.07 7.61
N PRO A 113 9.81 -1.44 6.75
CA PRO A 113 9.85 -0.95 5.37
C PRO A 113 8.66 -1.42 4.53
N VAL A 114 8.09 -2.60 4.79
CA VAL A 114 6.90 -3.09 4.08
C VAL A 114 5.66 -2.29 4.47
N PHE A 115 5.51 -1.95 5.76
CA PHE A 115 4.44 -1.06 6.18
C PHE A 115 4.55 0.31 5.51
N ARG A 116 5.76 0.90 5.44
CA ARG A 116 5.97 2.17 4.72
C ARG A 116 5.62 2.06 3.24
N ALA A 117 5.95 0.94 2.59
CA ALA A 117 5.58 0.70 1.21
C ALA A 117 4.05 0.63 1.03
N MET A 118 3.33 -0.10 1.90
CA MET A 118 1.86 -0.16 1.89
C MET A 118 1.20 1.20 2.14
N GLU A 119 1.75 1.96 3.11
CA GLU A 119 1.23 3.30 3.44
C GLU A 119 1.46 4.32 2.32
N ALA A 120 2.52 4.13 1.53
CA ALA A 120 2.90 4.99 0.43
C ALA A 120 2.42 4.50 -0.94
N ASP A 121 1.70 3.38 -1.02
CA ASP A 121 1.26 2.79 -2.27
C ASP A 121 0.18 3.66 -2.95
N LEU A 122 0.50 4.17 -4.13
CA LEU A 122 -0.37 5.09 -4.88
C LEU A 122 -1.69 4.45 -5.30
N TYR A 123 -1.74 3.13 -5.49
CA TYR A 123 -2.98 2.42 -5.79
C TYR A 123 -3.98 2.49 -4.64
N ASN A 124 -3.48 2.57 -3.41
CA ASN A 124 -4.32 2.65 -2.22
C ASN A 124 -4.76 4.07 -1.85
N LEU A 125 -4.25 5.12 -2.55
CA LEU A 125 -4.50 6.51 -2.22
C LEU A 125 -5.51 7.16 -3.16
N TYR A 126 -6.51 7.83 -2.58
CA TYR A 126 -7.51 8.61 -3.31
C TYR A 126 -7.85 9.91 -2.56
N PRO A 127 -8.03 11.06 -3.26
CA PRO A 127 -8.53 12.27 -2.60
C PRO A 127 -9.97 12.06 -2.13
N SER A 128 -10.30 12.54 -0.93
CA SER A 128 -11.63 12.40 -0.33
C SER A 128 -12.02 13.61 0.52
N VAL A 129 -13.32 13.80 0.76
CA VAL A 129 -13.82 14.72 1.78
C VAL A 129 -13.28 14.29 3.14
N GLY A 130 -12.58 15.18 3.83
CA GLY A 130 -11.90 14.83 5.07
C GLY A 130 -12.83 14.39 6.21
N GLU A 131 -14.07 14.91 6.28
CA GLU A 131 -15.03 14.45 7.28
C GLU A 131 -15.43 13.00 7.02
N VAL A 132 -15.78 12.65 5.78
CA VAL A 132 -16.19 11.28 5.42
C VAL A 132 -15.04 10.30 5.63
N ASN A 133 -13.81 10.69 5.26
CA ASN A 133 -12.60 9.92 5.57
C ASN A 133 -12.47 9.65 7.08
N GLY A 134 -12.69 10.68 7.91
CA GLY A 134 -12.65 10.53 9.35
C GLY A 134 -13.73 9.64 9.92
N ASP A 135 -14.95 9.79 9.44
CA ASP A 135 -16.10 9.00 9.87
C ASP A 135 -15.96 7.54 9.45
N ARG A 136 -15.45 7.28 8.23
CA ARG A 136 -15.14 5.95 7.76
C ARG A 136 -14.04 5.28 8.58
N SER A 137 -13.05 6.04 9.05
CA SER A 137 -12.00 5.52 9.94
C SER A 137 -11.34 4.24 9.41
N ASN A 138 -11.31 3.17 10.20
CA ASN A 138 -10.85 1.83 9.79
C ASN A 138 -11.99 0.83 9.53
N TYR A 139 -13.21 1.33 9.32
CA TYR A 139 -14.37 0.48 9.09
C TYR A 139 -14.24 -0.31 7.78
N GLN A 140 -14.77 -1.51 7.78
CA GLN A 140 -14.82 -2.33 6.57
C GLN A 140 -15.86 -1.79 5.60
N TYR A 141 -15.68 -2.06 4.33
CA TYR A 141 -16.71 -1.79 3.34
C TYR A 141 -17.81 -2.84 3.42
N GLY A 142 -19.06 -2.38 3.29
CA GLY A 142 -20.24 -3.23 3.35
C GLY A 142 -21.46 -2.55 2.76
N MET A 143 -22.59 -3.26 2.75
CA MET A 143 -23.89 -2.67 2.45
C MET A 143 -24.47 -2.10 3.75
N VAL A 144 -24.97 -0.86 3.70
CA VAL A 144 -25.58 -0.15 4.84
C VAL A 144 -27.04 0.11 4.55
N THR A 145 -27.91 -0.46 5.37
CA THR A 145 -29.38 -0.29 5.27
C THR A 145 -29.93 0.51 6.43
N GLY A 146 -31.06 1.19 6.25
CA GLY A 146 -31.78 1.89 7.33
C GLY A 146 -31.11 3.16 7.84
N ILE A 147 -30.03 3.64 7.24
CA ILE A 147 -29.36 4.89 7.58
C ILE A 147 -29.82 6.00 6.62
N ALA A 148 -30.36 7.08 7.17
CA ALA A 148 -30.69 8.28 6.39
C ALA A 148 -29.44 8.93 5.80
N PRO A 149 -29.56 9.75 4.72
CA PRO A 149 -28.45 10.52 4.18
C PRO A 149 -27.74 11.35 5.27
N GLN A 150 -26.43 11.19 5.40
CA GLN A 150 -25.64 11.81 6.49
C GLN A 150 -24.91 13.08 6.04
N TYR A 151 -24.66 13.21 4.74
CA TYR A 151 -23.79 14.24 4.16
C TYR A 151 -24.50 14.97 3.00
N GLY A 152 -25.76 15.35 3.17
CA GLY A 152 -26.57 15.99 2.13
C GLY A 152 -26.84 15.03 0.96
N GLN A 153 -26.46 15.42 -0.28
CA GLN A 153 -26.66 14.59 -1.47
C GLN A 153 -25.58 13.52 -1.68
N CYS A 154 -24.52 13.50 -0.85
CA CYS A 154 -23.49 12.47 -0.90
C CYS A 154 -24.09 11.10 -0.55
N LYS A 155 -23.94 10.13 -1.45
CA LYS A 155 -24.54 8.81 -1.34
C LYS A 155 -23.77 7.84 -0.43
N THR A 156 -22.55 8.19 -0.02
CA THR A 156 -21.76 7.39 0.93
C THR A 156 -22.46 7.35 2.28
N LYS A 157 -22.52 6.18 2.88
CA LYS A 157 -23.11 5.95 4.20
C LYS A 157 -22.09 5.36 5.15
N VAL A 158 -22.13 5.77 6.40
CA VAL A 158 -21.29 5.22 7.48
C VAL A 158 -22.18 4.76 8.62
N ASP A 159 -22.22 3.47 8.87
CA ASP A 159 -22.86 2.91 10.06
C ASP A 159 -21.83 2.78 11.18
N PHE A 160 -21.93 3.70 12.15
CA PHE A 160 -21.03 3.76 13.29
C PHE A 160 -21.24 2.59 14.25
N ALA A 161 -22.46 2.06 14.32
CA ALA A 161 -22.80 0.95 15.21
C ALA A 161 -22.19 -0.36 14.71
N SER A 162 -22.38 -0.69 13.44
CA SER A 162 -21.82 -1.89 12.82
C SER A 162 -20.38 -1.71 12.34
N ARG A 163 -19.84 -0.49 12.41
CA ARG A 163 -18.50 -0.12 11.91
C ARG A 163 -18.34 -0.48 10.43
N THR A 164 -19.33 -0.10 9.61
CA THR A 164 -19.41 -0.41 8.20
C THR A 164 -19.55 0.87 7.39
N ALA A 165 -18.87 0.97 6.27
CA ALA A 165 -19.02 2.07 5.32
C ALA A 165 -19.46 1.53 3.95
N GLU A 166 -20.47 2.14 3.37
CA GLU A 166 -20.91 1.88 2.01
C GLU A 166 -20.53 3.09 1.15
N PRO A 167 -19.55 2.97 0.25
CA PRO A 167 -19.22 4.04 -0.67
C PRO A 167 -20.29 4.17 -1.75
N ARG A 168 -20.34 5.33 -2.43
CA ARG A 168 -21.22 5.53 -3.59
C ARG A 168 -20.95 4.48 -4.67
N ASP A 169 -21.97 4.16 -5.45
CA ASP A 169 -21.93 3.06 -6.42
C ASP A 169 -20.81 3.20 -7.45
N GLU A 170 -20.54 4.42 -7.90
CA GLU A 170 -19.57 4.75 -8.95
C GLU A 170 -18.12 4.34 -8.58
N VAL A 171 -17.85 4.11 -7.29
CA VAL A 171 -16.50 3.73 -6.82
C VAL A 171 -16.43 2.35 -6.18
N LYS A 172 -17.55 1.61 -6.10
CA LYS A 172 -17.56 0.25 -5.52
C LYS A 172 -16.61 -0.70 -6.24
N GLY A 173 -16.62 -0.71 -7.58
CA GLY A 173 -15.73 -1.55 -8.38
C GLY A 173 -14.25 -1.18 -8.19
N LEU A 174 -13.92 0.11 -8.25
CA LEU A 174 -12.57 0.62 -7.98
C LEU A 174 -12.11 0.23 -6.56
N THR A 175 -12.99 0.37 -5.57
CA THR A 175 -12.72 -0.01 -4.18
C THR A 175 -12.41 -1.50 -4.06
N ALA A 176 -13.18 -2.35 -4.75
CA ALA A 176 -12.95 -3.80 -4.80
C ALA A 176 -11.59 -4.14 -5.39
N ARG A 177 -11.28 -3.63 -6.59
CA ARG A 177 -10.02 -3.92 -7.30
C ARG A 177 -8.79 -3.35 -6.60
N THR A 178 -8.91 -2.20 -5.95
CA THR A 178 -7.85 -1.66 -5.07
C THR A 178 -7.63 -2.56 -3.86
N THR A 179 -8.71 -3.05 -3.26
CA THR A 179 -8.60 -3.97 -2.11
C THR A 179 -7.94 -5.28 -2.54
N PHE A 180 -8.36 -5.87 -3.66
CA PHE A 180 -7.72 -7.08 -4.20
C PHE A 180 -6.23 -6.87 -4.44
N TYR A 181 -5.84 -5.75 -5.06
CA TYR A 181 -4.45 -5.40 -5.30
C TYR A 181 -3.63 -5.35 -4.00
N MET A 182 -4.11 -4.64 -2.99
CA MET A 182 -3.40 -4.53 -1.71
C MET A 182 -3.25 -5.88 -1.01
N TYR A 183 -4.31 -6.68 -1.04
CA TYR A 183 -4.30 -8.01 -0.40
C TYR A 183 -3.41 -9.01 -1.16
N ASP A 184 -3.43 -8.98 -2.48
CA ASP A 184 -2.58 -9.80 -3.33
C ASP A 184 -1.11 -9.43 -3.18
N ARG A 185 -0.79 -8.15 -3.39
CA ARG A 185 0.58 -7.66 -3.40
C ARG A 185 1.28 -7.81 -2.05
N TYR A 186 0.57 -7.59 -0.96
CA TYR A 186 1.15 -7.59 0.38
C TYR A 186 0.75 -8.82 1.22
N ASN A 187 0.22 -9.85 0.58
CA ASN A 187 -0.16 -11.12 1.21
C ASN A 187 -1.04 -10.92 2.46
N LEU A 188 -2.07 -10.06 2.35
CA LEU A 188 -2.98 -9.79 3.46
C LEU A 188 -4.10 -10.83 3.51
N SER A 189 -4.58 -11.11 4.72
CA SER A 189 -5.71 -12.04 4.94
C SER A 189 -7.06 -11.35 4.85
N MET A 190 -7.97 -11.88 4.02
CA MET A 190 -9.33 -11.36 3.84
C MET A 190 -10.37 -12.40 4.25
N SER A 191 -11.38 -11.99 5.01
CA SER A 191 -12.49 -12.87 5.37
C SER A 191 -13.27 -13.33 4.12
N ARG A 192 -13.86 -14.53 4.16
CA ARG A 192 -14.67 -15.04 3.06
C ARG A 192 -15.85 -14.12 2.71
N GLN A 193 -16.50 -13.55 3.73
CA GLN A 193 -17.62 -12.62 3.53
C GLN A 193 -17.17 -11.36 2.77
N GLN A 194 -16.03 -10.79 3.14
CA GLN A 194 -15.48 -9.61 2.47
C GLN A 194 -15.07 -9.94 1.01
N GLN A 195 -14.48 -11.12 0.77
CA GLN A 195 -14.18 -11.58 -0.59
C GLN A 195 -15.45 -11.64 -1.45
N GLN A 196 -16.52 -12.23 -0.95
CA GLN A 196 -17.79 -12.38 -1.68
C GLN A 196 -18.41 -11.02 -2.02
N LEU A 197 -18.43 -10.08 -1.07
CA LEU A 197 -18.93 -8.74 -1.30
C LEU A 197 -18.14 -8.01 -2.39
N LEU A 198 -16.81 -7.98 -2.24
CA LEU A 198 -15.95 -7.26 -3.19
C LEU A 198 -15.96 -7.90 -4.58
N MET A 199 -16.07 -9.22 -4.68
CA MET A 199 -16.26 -9.92 -5.96
C MET A 199 -17.61 -9.55 -6.62
N ALA A 200 -18.66 -9.37 -5.83
CA ALA A 200 -19.94 -8.90 -6.34
C ALA A 200 -19.84 -7.45 -6.88
N TRP A 201 -19.16 -6.58 -6.15
CA TRP A 201 -18.92 -5.20 -6.59
C TRP A 201 -18.03 -5.13 -7.84
N ASP A 202 -16.96 -5.92 -7.91
CA ASP A 202 -16.09 -5.99 -9.10
C ASP A 202 -16.86 -6.42 -10.34
N LYS A 203 -17.78 -7.39 -10.20
CA LYS A 203 -18.64 -7.86 -11.29
C LYS A 203 -19.70 -6.82 -11.69
N GLN A 204 -20.32 -6.15 -10.70
CA GLN A 204 -21.43 -5.22 -10.93
C GLN A 204 -20.95 -3.86 -11.46
N TYR A 205 -19.76 -3.43 -11.06
CA TYR A 205 -19.20 -2.12 -11.42
C TYR A 205 -17.89 -2.30 -12.20
N PRO A 206 -17.96 -2.44 -13.53
CA PRO A 206 -16.80 -2.73 -14.36
C PRO A 206 -15.78 -1.60 -14.34
N VAL A 207 -14.56 -1.89 -14.81
CA VAL A 207 -13.45 -0.93 -14.89
C VAL A 207 -13.83 0.24 -15.77
N THR A 208 -13.77 1.46 -15.22
CA THR A 208 -14.07 2.70 -15.94
C THR A 208 -12.87 3.20 -16.75
N SER A 209 -13.10 4.15 -17.68
CA SER A 209 -12.03 4.82 -18.42
C SER A 209 -11.08 5.58 -17.50
N TRP A 210 -11.63 6.24 -16.47
CA TRP A 210 -10.79 6.90 -15.45
C TRP A 210 -9.93 5.91 -14.66
N GLU A 211 -10.49 4.78 -14.26
CA GLU A 211 -9.72 3.78 -13.53
C GLU A 211 -8.55 3.23 -14.34
N LYS A 212 -8.75 3.01 -15.66
CA LYS A 212 -7.66 2.62 -16.57
C LYS A 212 -6.60 3.71 -16.70
N GLU A 213 -7.00 4.97 -16.84
CA GLU A 213 -6.06 6.09 -16.92
C GLU A 213 -5.31 6.28 -15.61
N ARG A 214 -6.00 6.17 -14.47
CA ARG A 214 -5.40 6.21 -13.15
C ARG A 214 -4.36 5.11 -12.97
N ASP A 215 -4.68 3.87 -13.35
CA ASP A 215 -3.76 2.73 -13.32
C ASP A 215 -2.51 3.02 -14.15
N LYS A 216 -2.67 3.49 -15.38
CA LYS A 216 -1.57 3.86 -16.28
C LYS A 216 -0.66 4.92 -15.65
N ARG A 217 -1.22 5.99 -15.09
CA ARG A 217 -0.47 7.06 -14.42
C ARG A 217 0.30 6.53 -13.21
N ILE A 218 -0.34 5.71 -12.38
CA ILE A 218 0.29 5.10 -11.21
C ILE A 218 1.41 4.15 -11.64
N ALA A 219 1.19 3.35 -12.68
CA ALA A 219 2.19 2.39 -13.16
C ALA A 219 3.49 3.07 -13.60
N THR A 220 3.45 4.29 -14.14
CA THR A 220 4.68 5.04 -14.48
C THR A 220 5.52 5.38 -13.25
N VAL A 221 4.91 5.49 -12.07
CA VAL A 221 5.58 5.79 -10.80
C VAL A 221 5.94 4.51 -10.06
N MET A 222 5.00 3.57 -9.98
CA MET A 222 5.15 2.35 -9.18
C MET A 222 5.93 1.23 -9.92
N GLY A 223 6.05 1.33 -11.25
CA GLY A 223 6.75 0.34 -12.08
C GLY A 223 5.94 -0.93 -12.38
N HIS A 224 4.66 -0.96 -12.05
CA HIS A 224 3.76 -2.09 -12.33
C HIS A 224 2.31 -1.61 -12.36
N HIS A 225 1.46 -2.34 -13.06
CA HIS A 225 0.01 -2.13 -13.11
C HIS A 225 -0.72 -2.83 -11.94
N ASN A 226 -1.96 -2.40 -11.67
CA ASN A 226 -2.88 -3.19 -10.86
C ASN A 226 -3.48 -4.33 -11.73
N PRO A 227 -3.13 -5.60 -11.47
CA PRO A 227 -3.55 -6.71 -12.32
C PRO A 227 -5.07 -6.98 -12.30
N PHE A 228 -5.77 -6.44 -11.31
CA PHE A 228 -7.24 -6.52 -11.24
C PHE A 228 -7.93 -5.41 -12.04
N VAL A 229 -7.21 -4.35 -12.42
CA VAL A 229 -7.66 -3.31 -13.37
C VAL A 229 -7.35 -3.70 -14.81
N THR A 230 -6.16 -4.26 -15.07
CA THR A 230 -5.78 -4.72 -16.41
C THR A 230 -6.51 -5.99 -16.82
N GLY A 231 -7.00 -6.77 -15.86
CA GLY A 231 -7.65 -8.07 -16.09
C GLY A 231 -6.69 -9.25 -16.10
N ASP A 232 -5.39 -9.03 -15.84
CA ASP A 232 -4.38 -10.09 -15.79
C ASP A 232 -4.61 -11.06 -14.62
N ARG A 233 -5.28 -10.59 -13.55
CA ARG A 233 -5.70 -11.41 -12.41
C ARG A 233 -7.17 -11.20 -12.10
N LYS A 234 -7.80 -12.25 -11.57
CA LYS A 234 -9.17 -12.20 -11.09
C LYS A 234 -9.25 -12.80 -9.70
N TRP A 235 -9.89 -12.08 -8.78
CA TRP A 235 -10.10 -12.59 -7.43
C TRP A 235 -11.18 -13.67 -7.43
N THR A 236 -10.93 -14.76 -6.71
CA THR A 236 -11.87 -15.86 -6.47
C THR A 236 -11.86 -16.23 -4.99
N VAL A 237 -12.91 -16.89 -4.50
CA VAL A 237 -12.90 -17.38 -3.12
C VAL A 237 -11.75 -18.38 -2.96
N GLY A 238 -10.89 -18.15 -1.98
CA GLY A 238 -9.69 -18.95 -1.77
C GLY A 238 -8.48 -18.55 -2.64
N TYR A 239 -8.53 -17.38 -3.27
CA TYR A 239 -7.40 -16.79 -3.98
C TYR A 239 -6.13 -16.84 -3.13
N LYS A 240 -5.01 -17.16 -3.75
CA LYS A 240 -3.69 -17.20 -3.10
C LYS A 240 -2.91 -15.94 -3.48
N PRO A 241 -2.69 -15.02 -2.54
CA PRO A 241 -1.90 -13.81 -2.78
C PRO A 241 -0.49 -14.12 -3.26
N VAL A 242 0.02 -13.31 -4.17
CA VAL A 242 1.38 -13.47 -4.74
C VAL A 242 2.45 -12.89 -3.81
N GLY A 243 2.15 -11.78 -3.12
CA GLY A 243 3.08 -11.18 -2.18
C GLY A 243 4.24 -10.40 -2.81
N ASP A 244 4.12 -9.99 -4.07
CA ASP A 244 5.18 -9.28 -4.83
C ASP A 244 5.72 -8.04 -4.11
N GLY A 245 4.88 -7.35 -3.33
CA GLY A 245 5.25 -6.16 -2.57
C GLY A 245 6.12 -6.44 -1.36
N LEU A 246 6.13 -7.67 -0.87
CA LEU A 246 7.00 -8.08 0.24
C LEU A 246 8.47 -8.16 -0.19
N VAL A 247 8.72 -8.41 -1.47
CA VAL A 247 10.07 -8.55 -2.07
C VAL A 247 10.56 -7.21 -2.64
N SER A 248 9.70 -6.46 -3.32
CA SER A 248 10.06 -5.21 -4.02
C SER A 248 10.30 -4.01 -3.12
N SER A 249 10.05 -4.11 -1.81
CA SER A 249 10.39 -3.04 -0.84
C SER A 249 11.88 -2.99 -0.47
N ILE A 250 12.69 -3.91 -0.98
CA ILE A 250 14.15 -3.81 -0.92
C ILE A 250 14.57 -2.96 -2.14
N PRO A 251 15.19 -1.77 -1.96
CA PRO A 251 15.69 -1.03 -3.11
C PRO A 251 16.66 -1.94 -3.87
N ALA A 252 16.41 -2.14 -5.18
CA ALA A 252 17.35 -2.82 -6.03
C ALA A 252 18.70 -2.12 -5.89
N ARG A 253 19.65 -2.78 -5.24
CA ARG A 253 21.05 -2.33 -5.24
C ARG A 253 21.44 -2.21 -6.71
N SER A 254 21.68 -0.99 -7.14
CA SER A 254 22.24 -0.70 -8.45
C SER A 254 23.36 -1.71 -8.74
N SER A 255 23.11 -2.58 -9.70
CA SER A 255 24.13 -3.51 -10.17
C SER A 255 25.18 -2.71 -10.96
N MET A 256 26.13 -2.13 -10.24
CA MET A 256 27.41 -1.78 -10.88
C MET A 256 28.11 -3.10 -11.23
N PRO A 257 28.70 -3.22 -12.41
CA PRO A 257 29.45 -4.43 -12.78
C PRO A 257 30.65 -4.54 -11.86
N VAL A 258 30.60 -5.44 -10.91
CA VAL A 258 31.77 -5.78 -10.07
C VAL A 258 32.63 -6.70 -10.87
N LYS A 259 33.77 -6.15 -11.31
CA LYS A 259 34.93 -6.91 -11.75
C LYS A 259 35.35 -7.82 -10.60
N ALA A 260 35.29 -9.12 -10.80
CA ALA A 260 35.64 -10.12 -9.82
C ALA A 260 37.09 -9.95 -9.34
N PRO A 261 37.37 -10.07 -8.04
CA PRO A 261 38.56 -10.76 -7.60
C PRO A 261 38.14 -12.03 -6.82
N ALA A 262 38.71 -13.12 -7.25
CA ALA A 262 38.70 -14.35 -6.49
C ALA A 262 39.47 -14.15 -5.17
N THR A 263 38.83 -14.47 -4.06
CA THR A 263 39.48 -15.16 -2.94
C THR A 263 38.44 -15.64 -1.95
N SER A 264 38.46 -16.91 -1.71
CA SER A 264 37.75 -17.70 -0.76
C SER A 264 37.94 -17.21 0.67
N SER A 265 36.82 -16.96 1.39
CA SER A 265 36.80 -17.09 2.85
C SER A 265 35.59 -17.96 3.20
N SER A 266 35.86 -19.17 3.61
CA SER A 266 34.94 -20.15 4.13
C SER A 266 34.27 -19.59 5.38
N VAL A 267 32.99 -19.20 5.30
CA VAL A 267 32.14 -19.02 6.46
C VAL A 267 31.54 -20.38 6.77
N SER A 268 31.89 -20.93 7.93
CA SER A 268 31.36 -22.17 8.46
C SER A 268 29.83 -22.14 8.50
N SER A 269 29.23 -23.07 7.76
CA SER A 269 27.77 -23.26 7.71
C SER A 269 27.29 -23.88 9.02
N GLY A 270 26.96 -23.05 10.00
CA GLY A 270 26.21 -23.46 11.18
C GLY A 270 24.74 -23.03 11.04
N THR A 271 23.82 -23.91 11.43
CA THR A 271 22.38 -23.63 11.45
C THR A 271 22.07 -22.51 12.44
N ILE A 272 21.35 -21.47 12.02
CA ILE A 272 20.88 -20.42 12.92
C ILE A 272 19.67 -20.94 13.70
N ILE A 273 19.66 -20.75 15.03
CA ILE A 273 18.60 -21.24 15.89
C ILE A 273 17.75 -20.07 16.39
N GLY A 274 16.45 -20.06 16.03
CA GLY A 274 15.46 -19.16 16.59
C GLY A 274 14.75 -19.77 17.80
N ASN A 275 14.41 -18.93 18.77
CA ASN A 275 13.60 -19.29 19.93
C ASN A 275 12.15 -18.85 19.72
N LYS A 276 11.22 -19.80 19.60
CA LYS A 276 9.77 -19.58 19.38
C LYS A 276 9.12 -18.66 20.41
N ASN A 277 9.59 -18.66 21.66
CA ASN A 277 8.98 -17.89 22.74
C ASN A 277 9.44 -16.42 22.75
N SER A 278 10.71 -16.17 22.46
CA SER A 278 11.30 -14.83 22.50
C SER A 278 11.39 -14.16 21.13
N HIS A 279 11.17 -14.93 20.05
CA HIS A 279 11.41 -14.52 18.65
C HIS A 279 12.81 -13.91 18.46
N ALA A 280 13.79 -14.44 19.22
CA ALA A 280 15.19 -14.11 19.04
C ALA A 280 15.89 -15.25 18.31
N TYR A 281 16.78 -14.92 17.33
CA TYR A 281 17.65 -15.89 16.70
C TYR A 281 19.09 -15.76 17.23
N HIS A 282 19.78 -16.88 17.25
CA HIS A 282 21.13 -17.03 17.74
C HIS A 282 22.03 -17.62 16.65
N LEU A 283 23.20 -17.04 16.48
CA LEU A 283 24.21 -17.53 15.54
C LEU A 283 25.05 -18.63 16.21
N PRO A 284 25.54 -19.62 15.47
CA PRO A 284 26.40 -20.67 15.99
C PRO A 284 27.73 -20.14 16.49
N GLN A 285 28.13 -18.92 16.07
CA GLN A 285 29.32 -18.23 16.57
C GLN A 285 28.94 -16.82 17.03
N GLY A 286 29.48 -16.38 18.15
CA GLY A 286 29.27 -15.05 18.71
C GLY A 286 27.98 -14.85 19.52
N CYS A 287 27.16 -15.89 19.70
CA CYS A 287 25.97 -15.84 20.54
C CYS A 287 26.07 -16.78 21.73
N PRO A 288 26.38 -16.29 22.95
CA PRO A 288 26.54 -17.11 24.15
C PRO A 288 25.35 -18.01 24.50
N SER A 289 24.14 -17.61 24.06
CA SER A 289 22.92 -18.36 24.33
C SER A 289 22.51 -19.31 23.19
N TYR A 290 23.36 -19.57 22.20
CA TYR A 290 23.05 -20.48 21.09
C TYR A 290 22.64 -21.87 21.57
N ASP A 291 23.45 -22.49 22.45
CA ASP A 291 23.21 -23.84 22.96
C ASP A 291 22.19 -23.89 24.12
N THR A 292 21.72 -22.76 24.61
CA THR A 292 20.78 -22.68 25.73
C THR A 292 19.31 -22.63 25.31
N VAL A 293 19.02 -22.51 24.02
CA VAL A 293 17.64 -22.56 23.51
C VAL A 293 17.11 -23.99 23.65
N ALA A 294 16.09 -24.18 24.49
CA ALA A 294 15.51 -25.51 24.71
C ALA A 294 14.99 -26.10 23.39
N ALA A 295 15.25 -27.37 23.11
CA ALA A 295 14.93 -28.03 21.84
C ALA A 295 13.47 -27.89 21.41
N LYS A 296 12.50 -27.93 22.31
CA LYS A 296 11.06 -27.72 22.06
C LYS A 296 10.72 -26.31 21.51
N ASN A 297 11.59 -25.33 21.75
CA ASN A 297 11.43 -23.95 21.37
C ASN A 297 12.30 -23.56 20.16
N GLN A 298 13.10 -24.47 19.61
CA GLN A 298 14.00 -24.19 18.50
C GLN A 298 13.23 -24.15 17.16
N VAL A 299 13.64 -23.21 16.32
CA VAL A 299 13.35 -23.14 14.87
C VAL A 299 14.68 -22.96 14.17
N SER A 300 14.95 -23.73 13.14
CA SER A 300 16.19 -23.67 12.37
C SER A 300 16.02 -22.77 11.16
N PHE A 301 17.03 -21.95 10.90
CA PHE A 301 17.10 -21.08 9.72
C PHE A 301 18.44 -21.30 9.00
N SER A 302 18.41 -21.20 7.67
CA SER A 302 19.60 -21.34 6.83
C SER A 302 20.41 -20.02 6.74
N SER A 303 19.80 -18.89 7.08
CA SER A 303 20.42 -17.57 7.05
C SER A 303 19.80 -16.60 8.05
N GLU A 304 20.52 -15.54 8.42
CA GLU A 304 19.98 -14.43 9.24
C GLU A 304 18.81 -13.74 8.51
N ALA A 305 18.90 -13.65 7.18
CA ALA A 305 17.83 -13.06 6.36
C ALA A 305 16.53 -13.88 6.46
N GLU A 306 16.64 -15.22 6.48
CA GLU A 306 15.48 -16.11 6.65
C GLU A 306 14.88 -15.98 8.05
N ALA A 307 15.72 -15.94 9.10
CA ALA A 307 15.26 -15.74 10.47
C ALA A 307 14.56 -14.38 10.64
N GLN A 308 15.11 -13.32 10.05
CA GLN A 308 14.51 -11.98 10.07
C GLN A 308 13.20 -11.93 9.26
N ALA A 309 13.15 -12.59 8.11
CA ALA A 309 11.94 -12.70 7.30
C ALA A 309 10.83 -13.47 8.04
N ALA A 310 11.22 -14.46 8.88
CA ALA A 310 10.31 -15.18 9.78
C ALA A 310 9.91 -14.38 11.04
N GLY A 311 10.33 -13.12 11.18
CA GLY A 311 9.98 -12.24 12.29
C GLY A 311 10.87 -12.40 13.53
N TYR A 312 12.05 -13.04 13.39
CA TYR A 312 13.01 -13.18 14.48
C TYR A 312 14.03 -12.04 14.46
N ARG A 313 14.47 -11.59 15.62
CA ARG A 313 15.52 -10.59 15.81
C ARG A 313 16.80 -11.23 16.35
N LYS A 314 17.96 -10.66 16.04
CA LYS A 314 19.23 -11.12 16.62
C LYS A 314 19.17 -10.99 18.14
N ALA A 315 19.59 -12.02 18.88
CA ALA A 315 19.63 -11.97 20.33
C ALA A 315 20.62 -10.88 20.79
N GLY A 316 20.22 -10.08 21.78
CA GLY A 316 20.97 -8.89 22.19
C GLY A 316 22.35 -9.18 22.81
N ASN A 317 22.63 -10.44 23.14
CA ASN A 317 23.95 -10.91 23.65
C ASN A 317 24.85 -11.52 22.56
N CYS A 318 24.42 -11.50 21.28
CA CYS A 318 25.24 -11.88 20.13
C CYS A 318 26.20 -10.74 19.76
N LYS A 319 27.47 -11.06 19.53
CA LYS A 319 28.49 -10.11 19.07
C LYS A 319 28.58 -10.06 17.55
#